data_1e9174282f2b4b3067c72616d41f1cc2
#
_entry.id   1e9174282f2b4b3067c72616d41f1cc2
#
_cell.length_a   1.000
_cell.length_b   1.000
_cell.length_c   1.000
_cell.angle_alpha   90.00
_cell.angle_beta   90.00
_cell.angle_gamma   90.00
#
_symmetry.space_group_name_H-M   'P 1'
#
loop_
_entity.id
_entity.type
_entity.pdbx_description
1 polymer ?
#
loop_
_entity_poly.entity_id
_entity_poly.type
_entity_poly.pdbx_seq_one_letter_code
_entity_poly.pdbx_strand_id
1 'polypeptide(L)'
;YNINTSDNIKLLMKDIKNIIIKGIEGIKTTYIKTKNITTIENDMLVSKSIDYVTTDGTNLAEILLLNEVDTTRTWSNCIGEMYEFYGIAVIRNMILFMLMLAVEGAYYSHYTIYVDEMCSKGHHTGLNRYGSASRDTSTTQLIADSSYNKFLTAAAINNKTDICYGLNSALIMGTTGKVGSHYSELALDEEFIMSEIKKNNDELEDI
;
A
#
# COMPACT_ATOMS: atom_id res chain seq x y z
N TYR A 1 -31.35 34.10 28.89
CA TYR A 1 -30.55 32.93 28.46
C TYR A 1 -29.81 32.44 29.69
N ASN A 2 -30.37 31.45 30.41
CA ASN A 2 -29.66 30.73 31.47
C ASN A 2 -28.72 29.71 30.84
N ILE A 3 -27.54 30.13 30.48
CA ILE A 3 -26.46 29.23 30.14
C ILE A 3 -26.00 28.63 31.47
N ASN A 4 -26.12 27.31 31.61
CA ASN A 4 -25.72 26.57 32.79
C ASN A 4 -24.27 26.89 33.16
N THR A 5 -24.05 27.71 34.16
CA THR A 5 -22.72 28.10 34.66
C THR A 5 -21.89 26.89 35.05
N SER A 6 -22.52 25.79 35.47
CA SER A 6 -21.86 24.52 35.79
C SER A 6 -21.23 23.84 34.59
N ASP A 7 -21.83 23.91 33.40
CA ASP A 7 -21.29 23.29 32.19
C ASP A 7 -20.15 24.11 31.60
N ASN A 8 -20.22 25.43 31.69
CA ASN A 8 -19.11 26.32 31.33
C ASN A 8 -17.89 26.13 32.25
N ILE A 9 -18.11 25.90 33.55
CA ILE A 9 -17.03 25.62 34.49
C ILE A 9 -16.36 24.25 34.15
N LYS A 10 -17.13 23.23 33.80
CA LYS A 10 -16.59 21.93 33.37
C LYS A 10 -15.77 22.02 32.08
N LEU A 11 -16.23 22.84 31.13
CA LEU A 11 -15.47 23.09 29.89
C LEU A 11 -14.17 23.82 30.21
N LEU A 12 -14.20 24.88 30.99
CA LEU A 12 -13.01 25.60 31.43
C LEU A 12 -12.01 24.68 32.17
N MET A 13 -12.51 23.83 33.07
CA MET A 13 -11.65 22.83 33.74
C MET A 13 -10.99 21.84 32.76
N LYS A 14 -11.70 21.44 31.72
CA LYS A 14 -11.18 20.58 30.70
C LYS A 14 -10.09 21.28 29.88
N ASP A 15 -10.35 22.54 29.51
CA ASP A 15 -9.40 23.34 28.74
C ASP A 15 -8.13 23.63 29.53
N ILE A 16 -8.27 23.98 30.82
CA ILE A 16 -7.11 24.18 31.72
C ILE A 16 -6.28 22.91 31.89
N LYS A 17 -6.90 21.73 31.95
CA LYS A 17 -6.18 20.45 32.04
C LYS A 17 -5.41 20.10 30.77
N ASN A 18 -5.86 20.59 29.63
CA ASN A 18 -5.25 20.33 28.33
C ASN A 18 -4.15 21.35 27.98
N ILE A 19 -3.94 22.40 28.77
CA ILE A 19 -2.88 23.37 28.54
C ILE A 19 -1.52 22.70 28.75
N ILE A 20 -0.69 22.73 27.71
CA ILE A 20 0.67 22.24 27.76
C ILE A 20 1.56 23.34 28.34
N ILE A 21 2.14 23.09 29.50
CA ILE A 21 3.03 24.05 30.19
C ILE A 21 4.44 23.94 29.64
N LYS A 22 4.89 22.71 29.34
CA LYS A 22 6.21 22.42 28.79
C LYS A 22 6.18 21.09 28.06
N GLY A 23 6.88 20.98 26.93
CA GLY A 23 6.96 19.79 26.09
C GLY A 23 6.39 20.03 24.72
N ILE A 24 6.30 18.99 23.92
CA ILE A 24 5.79 18.97 22.54
C ILE A 24 4.34 18.50 22.56
N GLU A 25 3.48 19.20 21.87
CA GLU A 25 2.08 18.81 21.74
C GLU A 25 1.95 17.43 21.13
N GLY A 26 1.06 16.58 21.68
CA GLY A 26 0.83 15.22 21.20
C GLY A 26 1.78 14.16 21.78
N ILE A 27 2.87 14.53 22.43
CA ILE A 27 3.80 13.59 23.07
C ILE A 27 3.53 13.52 24.57
N LYS A 28 3.25 12.31 25.06
CA LYS A 28 2.94 12.07 26.49
C LYS A 28 4.15 11.66 27.28
N THR A 29 4.89 10.68 26.78
CA THR A 29 6.05 10.10 27.46
C THR A 29 7.17 9.80 26.47
N THR A 30 8.40 9.81 26.95
CA THR A 30 9.59 9.50 26.17
C THR A 30 10.41 8.41 26.86
N TYR A 31 10.98 7.50 26.07
CA TYR A 31 11.81 6.40 26.55
C TYR A 31 13.14 6.39 25.80
N ILE A 32 14.23 6.31 26.53
CA ILE A 32 15.58 6.15 25.97
C ILE A 32 15.83 4.66 25.77
N LYS A 33 16.22 4.28 24.55
CA LYS A 33 16.61 2.91 24.19
C LYS A 33 17.95 2.91 23.51
N THR A 34 18.74 1.88 23.75
CA THR A 34 20.05 1.69 23.13
C THR A 34 19.97 0.59 22.08
N LYS A 35 20.51 0.86 20.89
CA LYS A 35 20.61 -0.10 19.78
C LYS A 35 22.07 -0.23 19.35
N ASN A 36 22.52 -1.47 19.19
CA ASN A 36 23.83 -1.74 18.61
C ASN A 36 23.71 -1.71 17.08
N ILE A 37 24.49 -0.86 16.44
CA ILE A 37 24.58 -0.75 14.99
C ILE A 37 25.98 -1.17 14.58
N THR A 38 26.08 -2.08 13.62
CA THR A 38 27.34 -2.50 13.03
C THR A 38 27.60 -1.65 11.78
N THR A 39 28.68 -0.90 11.81
CA THR A 39 29.14 -0.06 10.68
C THR A 39 30.48 -0.56 10.19
N ILE A 40 30.75 -0.38 8.91
CA ILE A 40 32.04 -0.69 8.31
C ILE A 40 32.88 0.57 8.37
N GLU A 41 33.96 0.54 9.17
CA GLU A 41 34.94 1.60 9.25
C GLU A 41 36.32 1.01 8.93
N ASN A 42 37.04 1.57 7.95
CA ASN A 42 38.35 1.11 7.50
C ASN A 42 38.40 -0.41 7.19
N ASP A 43 37.41 -0.91 6.46
CA ASP A 43 37.22 -2.32 6.11
C ASP A 43 37.05 -3.30 7.29
N MET A 44 36.85 -2.77 8.50
CA MET A 44 36.52 -3.54 9.68
C MET A 44 35.09 -3.30 10.14
N LEU A 45 34.42 -4.38 10.59
CA LEU A 45 33.12 -4.30 11.22
C LEU A 45 33.26 -3.75 12.65
N VAL A 46 32.78 -2.54 12.86
CA VAL A 46 32.75 -1.90 14.18
C VAL A 46 31.31 -1.85 14.70
N SER A 47 31.09 -2.42 15.88
CA SER A 47 29.79 -2.34 16.55
C SER A 47 29.78 -1.12 17.47
N LYS A 48 28.86 -0.17 17.21
CA LYS A 48 28.65 1.03 18.04
C LYS A 48 27.26 0.96 18.66
N SER A 49 27.18 1.29 19.94
CA SER A 49 25.89 1.50 20.61
C SER A 49 25.42 2.93 20.37
N ILE A 50 24.20 3.08 19.87
CA ILE A 50 23.57 4.38 19.66
C ILE A 50 22.30 4.44 20.52
N ASP A 51 22.19 5.52 21.30
CA ASP A 51 21.00 5.80 22.07
C ASP A 51 19.99 6.52 21.19
N TYR A 52 18.74 6.09 21.25
CA TYR A 52 17.63 6.72 20.54
C TYR A 52 16.43 6.87 21.48
N VAL A 53 15.61 7.86 21.19
CA VAL A 53 14.41 8.18 21.98
C VAL A 53 13.18 7.66 21.23
N THR A 54 12.35 6.90 21.93
CA THR A 54 11.02 6.54 21.47
C THR A 54 9.97 7.34 22.23
N THR A 55 8.94 7.78 21.55
CA THR A 55 7.87 8.61 22.11
C THR A 55 6.55 7.86 22.13
N ASP A 56 5.72 8.13 23.14
CA ASP A 56 4.32 7.77 23.16
C ASP A 56 3.51 8.98 22.68
N GLY A 57 2.95 8.87 21.49
CA GLY A 57 2.37 9.97 20.74
C GLY A 57 3.26 10.41 19.58
N THR A 58 2.70 11.18 18.67
CA THR A 58 3.35 11.62 17.43
C THR A 58 3.19 13.13 17.25
N ASN A 59 4.28 13.80 16.88
CA ASN A 59 4.29 15.16 16.35
C ASN A 59 5.64 15.36 15.65
N LEU A 60 5.72 14.83 14.43
CA LEU A 60 6.97 14.85 13.67
C LEU A 60 7.40 16.28 13.35
N ALA A 61 6.44 17.17 13.08
CA ALA A 61 6.70 18.57 12.72
C ALA A 61 7.56 19.30 13.75
N GLU A 62 7.15 19.26 15.01
CA GLU A 62 7.86 19.95 16.09
C GLU A 62 9.16 19.25 16.49
N ILE A 63 9.21 17.91 16.40
CA ILE A 63 10.42 17.14 16.67
C ILE A 63 11.54 17.48 15.68
N LEU A 64 11.22 17.62 14.39
CA LEU A 64 12.21 17.94 13.36
C LEU A 64 12.77 19.37 13.48
N LEU A 65 12.11 20.25 14.23
CA LEU A 65 12.59 21.60 14.52
C LEU A 65 13.61 21.68 15.65
N LEU A 66 13.77 20.59 16.43
CA LEU A 66 14.73 20.55 17.53
C LEU A 66 16.16 20.39 17.00
N ASN A 67 17.06 21.27 17.43
CA ASN A 67 18.46 21.26 17.00
C ASN A 67 19.24 20.00 17.43
N GLU A 68 18.79 19.33 18.49
CA GLU A 68 19.44 18.14 19.05
C GLU A 68 19.02 16.84 18.34
N VAL A 69 18.05 16.91 17.40
CA VAL A 69 17.49 15.74 16.73
C VAL A 69 18.13 15.55 15.35
N ASP A 70 18.60 14.34 15.10
CA ASP A 70 19.07 13.94 13.77
C ASP A 70 17.85 13.66 12.86
N THR A 71 17.52 14.61 12.01
CA THR A 71 16.39 14.58 11.08
C THR A 71 16.48 13.44 10.07
N THR A 72 17.68 12.97 9.74
CA THR A 72 17.90 11.89 8.75
C THR A 72 17.58 10.51 9.29
N ARG A 73 17.55 10.35 10.61
CA ARG A 73 17.30 9.08 11.30
C ARG A 73 15.99 9.06 12.09
N THR A 74 15.30 10.19 12.12
CA THR A 74 14.01 10.33 12.82
C THR A 74 12.86 9.96 11.89
N TRP A 75 11.97 9.13 12.37
CA TRP A 75 10.79 8.72 11.64
C TRP A 75 9.61 8.47 12.60
N SER A 76 8.40 8.56 12.09
CA SER A 76 7.16 8.30 12.82
C SER A 76 6.48 7.04 12.28
N ASN A 77 5.74 6.32 13.12
CA ASN A 77 4.86 5.24 12.67
C ASN A 77 3.50 5.74 12.15
N CYS A 78 3.24 7.04 12.23
CA CYS A 78 2.07 7.67 11.66
C CYS A 78 2.26 7.87 10.15
N ILE A 79 1.54 7.10 9.34
CA ILE A 79 1.64 7.15 7.87
C ILE A 79 1.28 8.54 7.35
N GLY A 80 0.26 9.21 7.95
CA GLY A 80 -0.16 10.55 7.53
C GLY A 80 0.95 11.59 7.66
N GLU A 81 1.57 11.69 8.84
CA GLU A 81 2.70 12.61 9.07
C GLU A 81 3.87 12.33 8.12
N MET A 82 4.25 11.07 7.98
CA MET A 82 5.35 10.68 7.08
C MET A 82 5.03 11.02 5.62
N TYR A 83 3.75 10.90 5.21
CA TYR A 83 3.32 11.26 3.87
C TYR A 83 3.44 12.76 3.60
N GLU A 84 3.01 13.58 4.55
CA GLU A 84 3.05 15.04 4.42
C GLU A 84 4.49 15.58 4.32
N PHE A 85 5.42 15.01 5.10
CA PHE A 85 6.81 15.50 5.13
C PHE A 85 7.71 14.90 4.06
N TYR A 86 7.59 13.61 3.78
CA TYR A 86 8.54 12.88 2.94
C TYR A 86 7.95 12.32 1.64
N GLY A 87 6.63 12.37 1.51
CA GLY A 87 5.94 11.90 0.32
C GLY A 87 5.83 10.38 0.19
N ILE A 88 5.29 9.95 -0.95
CA ILE A 88 4.87 8.56 -1.16
C ILE A 88 6.03 7.54 -1.21
N ALA A 89 7.20 7.94 -1.67
CA ALA A 89 8.34 7.02 -1.80
C ALA A 89 8.81 6.50 -0.42
N VAL A 90 8.82 7.38 0.59
CA VAL A 90 9.17 6.98 1.97
C VAL A 90 8.08 6.12 2.59
N ILE A 91 6.81 6.48 2.36
CA ILE A 91 5.67 5.68 2.81
C ILE A 91 5.69 4.27 2.23
N ARG A 92 6.00 4.13 0.95
CA ARG A 92 6.18 2.82 0.31
C ARG A 92 7.15 1.94 1.08
N ASN A 93 8.33 2.47 1.39
CA ASN A 93 9.35 1.71 2.12
C ASN A 93 8.94 1.44 3.57
N MET A 94 8.26 2.38 4.21
CA MET A 94 7.74 2.23 5.57
C MET A 94 6.66 1.14 5.65
N ILE A 95 5.69 1.12 4.76
CA ILE A 95 4.66 0.09 4.70
C ILE A 95 5.28 -1.28 4.41
N LEU A 96 6.26 -1.34 3.50
CA LEU A 96 7.01 -2.55 3.20
C LEU A 96 7.68 -3.12 4.45
N PHE A 97 8.38 -2.28 5.21
CA PHE A 97 9.02 -2.67 6.44
C PHE A 97 8.01 -3.17 7.49
N MET A 98 6.89 -2.46 7.66
CA MET A 98 5.82 -2.87 8.58
C MET A 98 5.19 -4.21 8.19
N LEU A 99 4.96 -4.46 6.90
CA LEU A 99 4.43 -5.72 6.42
C LEU A 99 5.40 -6.88 6.66
N MET A 100 6.69 -6.67 6.44
CA MET A 100 7.71 -7.69 6.70
C MET A 100 7.79 -8.05 8.19
N LEU A 101 7.53 -7.10 9.09
CA LEU A 101 7.46 -7.36 10.54
C LEU A 101 6.16 -8.04 10.96
N ALA A 102 5.05 -7.74 10.28
CA ALA A 102 3.74 -8.26 10.65
C ALA A 102 3.48 -9.67 10.12
N VAL A 103 4.01 -9.99 8.96
CA VAL A 103 3.82 -11.29 8.29
C VAL A 103 5.19 -11.92 8.08
N GLU A 104 5.45 -12.99 8.80
CA GLU A 104 6.69 -13.74 8.66
C GLU A 104 6.57 -14.84 7.60
N GLY A 105 7.66 -15.17 6.92
CA GLY A 105 7.77 -16.33 6.04
C GLY A 105 7.35 -16.11 4.59
N ALA A 106 6.90 -14.93 4.19
CA ALA A 106 6.65 -14.64 2.79
C ALA A 106 7.92 -14.14 2.08
N TYR A 107 8.01 -14.36 0.78
CA TYR A 107 9.14 -13.87 -0.01
C TYR A 107 9.01 -12.36 -0.27
N TYR A 108 10.13 -11.66 -0.29
CA TYR A 108 10.20 -10.19 -0.42
C TYR A 108 9.35 -9.62 -1.57
N SER A 109 9.36 -10.29 -2.73
CA SER A 109 8.60 -9.84 -3.91
C SER A 109 7.09 -9.82 -3.70
N HIS A 110 6.54 -10.67 -2.82
CA HIS A 110 5.11 -10.63 -2.52
C HIS A 110 4.73 -9.35 -1.77
N TYR A 111 5.55 -8.94 -0.79
CA TYR A 111 5.31 -7.68 -0.07
C TYR A 111 5.40 -6.47 -1.01
N THR A 112 6.39 -6.46 -1.92
CA THR A 112 6.57 -5.34 -2.85
C THR A 112 5.37 -5.16 -3.77
N ILE A 113 4.79 -6.25 -4.29
CA ILE A 113 3.58 -6.19 -5.15
C ILE A 113 2.41 -5.54 -4.39
N TYR A 114 2.17 -5.96 -3.15
CA TYR A 114 1.10 -5.37 -2.34
C TYR A 114 1.32 -3.89 -2.07
N VAL A 115 2.54 -3.51 -1.69
CA VAL A 115 2.88 -2.13 -1.37
C VAL A 115 2.84 -1.24 -2.60
N ASP A 116 3.33 -1.74 -3.75
CA ASP A 116 3.30 -1.01 -5.01
C ASP A 116 1.85 -0.74 -5.45
N GLU A 117 0.97 -1.72 -5.30
CA GLU A 117 -0.46 -1.52 -5.56
C GLU A 117 -1.09 -0.52 -4.59
N MET A 118 -0.74 -0.57 -3.30
CA MET A 118 -1.22 0.40 -2.30
C MET A 118 -0.78 1.84 -2.58
N CYS A 119 0.38 2.03 -3.19
CA CYS A 119 0.99 3.33 -3.44
C CYS A 119 0.88 3.80 -4.90
N SER A 120 0.26 3.02 -5.78
CA SER A 120 0.22 3.23 -7.24
C SER A 120 -0.33 4.58 -7.67
N LYS A 121 -1.24 5.18 -6.90
CA LYS A 121 -1.88 6.47 -7.22
C LYS A 121 -1.18 7.70 -6.63
N GLY A 122 -0.01 7.55 -6.05
CA GLY A 122 0.71 8.65 -5.41
C GLY A 122 0.24 8.98 -3.99
N HIS A 123 -0.77 8.30 -3.49
CA HIS A 123 -1.19 8.31 -2.10
C HIS A 123 -1.43 6.88 -1.62
N HIS A 124 -1.33 6.64 -0.33
CA HIS A 124 -1.53 5.30 0.22
C HIS A 124 -3.02 4.94 0.28
N THR A 125 -3.37 3.79 -0.26
CA THR A 125 -4.73 3.25 -0.24
C THR A 125 -4.74 1.83 0.31
N GLY A 126 -5.71 1.50 1.16
CA GLY A 126 -5.85 0.13 1.65
C GLY A 126 -6.26 -0.85 0.55
N LEU A 127 -5.83 -2.11 0.67
CA LEU A 127 -6.27 -3.22 -0.20
C LEU A 127 -7.59 -3.83 0.28
N ASN A 128 -8.53 -2.98 0.64
CA ASN A 128 -9.86 -3.37 1.07
C ASN A 128 -10.92 -2.84 0.09
N ARG A 129 -12.19 -3.18 0.33
CA ARG A 129 -13.31 -2.72 -0.49
C ARG A 129 -13.40 -1.19 -0.66
N TYR A 130 -12.98 -0.44 0.35
CA TYR A 130 -12.99 1.03 0.30
C TYR A 130 -11.84 1.57 -0.57
N GLY A 131 -10.67 0.98 -0.46
CA GLY A 131 -9.54 1.30 -1.31
C GLY A 131 -9.78 0.88 -2.76
N SER A 132 -10.39 -0.28 -3.02
CA SER A 132 -10.80 -0.70 -4.36
C SER A 132 -11.77 0.29 -5.01
N ALA A 133 -12.70 0.85 -4.24
CA ALA A 133 -13.64 1.85 -4.74
C ALA A 133 -12.97 3.18 -5.15
N SER A 134 -11.82 3.50 -4.56
CA SER A 134 -11.05 4.71 -4.90
C SER A 134 -10.11 4.52 -6.09
N ARG A 135 -9.91 3.29 -6.55
CA ARG A 135 -9.10 2.97 -7.73
C ARG A 135 -9.95 2.97 -8.99
N ASP A 136 -9.31 3.20 -10.14
CA ASP A 136 -9.96 3.02 -11.44
C ASP A 136 -10.01 1.54 -11.80
N THR A 137 -10.78 0.80 -11.05
CA THR A 137 -11.05 -0.60 -11.30
C THR A 137 -12.29 -0.75 -12.17
N SER A 138 -12.40 -1.89 -12.86
CA SER A 138 -13.56 -2.18 -13.68
C SER A 138 -14.83 -2.25 -12.81
N THR A 139 -15.97 -1.91 -13.39
CA THR A 139 -17.27 -1.94 -12.70
C THR A 139 -17.60 -3.33 -12.19
N THR A 140 -17.31 -4.35 -13.00
CA THR A 140 -17.52 -5.77 -12.64
C THR A 140 -16.66 -6.21 -11.47
N GLN A 141 -15.43 -5.71 -11.36
CA GLN A 141 -14.55 -5.94 -10.20
C GLN A 141 -15.15 -5.34 -8.92
N LEU A 142 -15.60 -4.09 -8.99
CA LEU A 142 -16.21 -3.39 -7.84
C LEU A 142 -17.50 -4.08 -7.36
N ILE A 143 -18.30 -4.62 -8.28
CA ILE A 143 -19.51 -5.38 -7.97
C ILE A 143 -19.15 -6.67 -7.23
N ALA A 144 -18.09 -7.36 -7.61
CA ALA A 144 -17.63 -8.58 -6.97
C ALA A 144 -17.13 -8.32 -5.54
N ASP A 145 -16.45 -7.19 -5.31
CA ASP A 145 -15.86 -6.87 -4.02
C ASP A 145 -16.89 -6.44 -2.96
N SER A 146 -17.95 -5.69 -3.33
CA SER A 146 -19.03 -5.29 -2.39
C SER A 146 -20.12 -4.46 -3.06
N SER A 147 -21.15 -4.08 -2.32
CA SER A 147 -22.14 -3.01 -2.62
C SER A 147 -22.56 -2.90 -4.10
N TYR A 148 -22.88 -4.04 -4.72
CA TYR A 148 -23.20 -4.15 -6.16
C TYR A 148 -24.21 -3.10 -6.63
N ASN A 149 -25.27 -2.83 -5.87
CA ASN A 149 -26.30 -1.85 -6.23
C ASN A 149 -25.74 -0.46 -6.46
N LYS A 150 -24.86 0.01 -5.54
CA LYS A 150 -24.27 1.36 -5.62
C LYS A 150 -23.41 1.52 -6.88
N PHE A 151 -22.55 0.57 -7.15
CA PHE A 151 -21.63 0.66 -8.29
C PHE A 151 -22.32 0.42 -9.62
N LEU A 152 -23.28 -0.51 -9.66
CA LEU A 152 -24.06 -0.77 -10.87
C LEU A 152 -24.92 0.43 -11.24
N THR A 153 -25.62 1.02 -10.28
CA THR A 153 -26.44 2.21 -10.50
C THR A 153 -25.59 3.40 -10.97
N ALA A 154 -24.44 3.63 -10.33
CA ALA A 154 -23.53 4.69 -10.72
C ALA A 154 -22.95 4.47 -12.13
N ALA A 155 -22.60 3.24 -12.48
CA ALA A 155 -22.13 2.89 -13.80
C ALA A 155 -23.21 3.08 -14.89
N ALA A 156 -24.45 2.69 -14.59
CA ALA A 156 -25.58 2.88 -15.50
C ALA A 156 -25.90 4.36 -15.74
N ILE A 157 -25.91 5.18 -14.66
CA ILE A 157 -26.16 6.63 -14.77
C ILE A 157 -25.04 7.31 -15.59
N ASN A 158 -23.79 6.93 -15.38
CA ASN A 158 -22.64 7.53 -16.05
C ASN A 158 -22.31 6.88 -17.40
N ASN A 159 -23.10 5.91 -17.86
CA ASN A 159 -22.87 5.16 -19.09
C ASN A 159 -21.44 4.61 -19.18
N LYS A 160 -20.92 4.06 -18.08
CA LYS A 160 -19.58 3.47 -18.03
C LYS A 160 -19.56 2.15 -18.81
N THR A 161 -18.62 2.04 -19.74
CA THR A 161 -18.32 0.77 -20.42
C THR A 161 -17.25 0.02 -19.65
N ASP A 162 -17.39 -1.30 -19.51
CA ASP A 162 -16.42 -2.17 -18.86
C ASP A 162 -15.81 -3.12 -19.89
N ILE A 163 -14.47 -3.14 -19.96
CA ILE A 163 -13.72 -3.99 -20.89
C ILE A 163 -13.66 -5.45 -20.39
N CYS A 164 -14.08 -5.70 -19.16
CA CYS A 164 -14.08 -7.02 -18.51
C CYS A 164 -12.73 -7.74 -18.53
N TYR A 165 -11.63 -6.98 -18.35
CA TYR A 165 -10.28 -7.53 -18.45
C TYR A 165 -9.81 -8.25 -17.18
N GLY A 166 -10.38 -7.94 -16.01
CA GLY A 166 -10.00 -8.51 -14.72
C GLY A 166 -10.40 -9.98 -14.55
N LEU A 167 -9.72 -10.70 -13.65
CA LEU A 167 -10.03 -12.09 -13.35
C LEU A 167 -11.49 -12.27 -12.88
N ASN A 168 -11.96 -11.44 -11.96
CA ASN A 168 -13.33 -11.48 -11.46
C ASN A 168 -14.35 -11.20 -12.57
N SER A 169 -14.03 -10.25 -13.46
CA SER A 169 -14.86 -9.92 -14.62
C SER A 169 -14.97 -11.10 -15.57
N ALA A 170 -13.85 -11.77 -15.85
CA ALA A 170 -13.82 -12.95 -16.70
C ALA A 170 -14.65 -14.11 -16.11
N LEU A 171 -14.54 -14.34 -14.81
CA LEU A 171 -15.32 -15.35 -14.10
C LEU A 171 -16.84 -15.06 -14.16
N ILE A 172 -17.24 -13.79 -13.95
CA ILE A 172 -18.65 -13.39 -14.04
C ILE A 172 -19.20 -13.60 -15.46
N MET A 173 -18.38 -13.31 -16.48
CA MET A 173 -18.77 -13.45 -17.89
C MET A 173 -18.61 -14.88 -18.43
N GLY A 174 -18.04 -15.81 -17.65
CA GLY A 174 -17.80 -17.19 -18.08
C GLY A 174 -16.69 -17.33 -19.11
N THR A 175 -15.76 -16.37 -19.16
CA THR A 175 -14.60 -16.39 -20.06
C THR A 175 -13.33 -16.75 -19.29
N THR A 176 -12.30 -17.22 -19.99
CA THR A 176 -11.01 -17.52 -19.37
C THR A 176 -10.30 -16.23 -18.94
N GLY A 177 -9.80 -16.19 -17.71
CA GLY A 177 -9.05 -15.04 -17.19
C GLY A 177 -7.69 -14.93 -17.90
N LYS A 178 -7.38 -13.74 -18.42
CA LYS A 178 -6.10 -13.46 -19.11
C LYS A 178 -4.96 -13.22 -18.11
N VAL A 179 -4.74 -14.18 -17.21
CA VAL A 179 -3.76 -14.10 -16.12
C VAL A 179 -3.03 -15.42 -15.99
N GLY A 180 -1.71 -15.35 -15.79
CA GLY A 180 -0.84 -16.51 -15.56
C GLY A 180 -0.38 -17.19 -16.84
N SER A 181 0.18 -18.41 -16.68
CA SER A 181 0.79 -19.18 -17.78
C SER A 181 -0.20 -19.71 -18.81
N HIS A 182 -1.50 -19.76 -18.50
CA HIS A 182 -2.56 -20.16 -19.43
C HIS A 182 -3.09 -19.01 -20.30
N TYR A 183 -2.46 -17.84 -20.26
CA TYR A 183 -2.83 -16.71 -21.09
C TYR A 183 -2.43 -16.91 -22.57
N SER A 184 -1.38 -17.68 -22.81
CA SER A 184 -0.94 -18.01 -24.17
C SER A 184 -1.66 -19.25 -24.68
N GLU A 185 -2.35 -19.13 -25.81
CA GLU A 185 -2.94 -20.24 -26.55
C GLU A 185 -1.98 -20.69 -27.66
N LEU A 186 -1.86 -21.99 -27.83
CA LEU A 186 -1.13 -22.57 -28.95
C LEU A 186 -2.12 -22.81 -30.09
N ALA A 187 -1.95 -22.12 -31.18
CA ALA A 187 -2.69 -22.36 -32.39
C ALA A 187 -1.89 -23.26 -33.34
N LEU A 188 -2.57 -24.16 -34.02
CA LEU A 188 -1.96 -24.96 -35.04
C LEU A 188 -1.69 -24.09 -36.29
N ASP A 189 -0.47 -24.17 -36.83
CA ASP A 189 -0.13 -23.58 -38.09
C ASP A 189 -0.66 -24.49 -39.22
N GLU A 190 -1.84 -24.20 -39.71
CA GLU A 190 -2.52 -24.98 -40.75
C GLU A 190 -1.74 -24.98 -42.07
N GLU A 191 -1.06 -23.86 -42.40
CA GLU A 191 -0.29 -23.76 -43.65
C GLU A 191 0.94 -24.66 -43.59
N PHE A 192 1.64 -24.68 -42.45
CA PHE A 192 2.79 -25.57 -42.24
C PHE A 192 2.38 -27.03 -42.30
N ILE A 193 1.30 -27.43 -41.63
CA ILE A 193 0.78 -28.79 -41.64
C ILE A 193 0.40 -29.24 -43.03
N MET A 194 -0.31 -28.39 -43.78
CA MET A 194 -0.68 -28.71 -45.17
C MET A 194 0.51 -28.83 -46.09
N SER A 195 1.57 -28.06 -45.88
CA SER A 195 2.82 -28.16 -46.63
C SER A 195 3.55 -29.47 -46.36
N GLU A 196 3.58 -29.92 -45.13
CA GLU A 196 4.21 -31.19 -44.71
C GLU A 196 3.41 -32.42 -45.25
N ILE A 197 2.08 -32.35 -45.23
CA ILE A 197 1.22 -33.39 -45.78
C ILE A 197 1.44 -33.52 -47.31
N LYS A 198 1.59 -32.41 -48.03
CA LYS A 198 1.89 -32.42 -49.48
C LYS A 198 3.25 -33.05 -49.75
N LYS A 199 4.28 -32.65 -49.02
CA LYS A 199 5.62 -33.26 -49.21
C LYS A 199 5.62 -34.78 -48.97
N ASN A 200 4.93 -35.24 -47.91
CA ASN A 200 4.84 -36.66 -47.64
C ASN A 200 4.07 -37.43 -48.69
N ASN A 201 3.04 -36.80 -49.33
CA ASN A 201 2.30 -37.43 -50.43
C ASN A 201 3.15 -37.49 -51.70
N ASP A 202 3.91 -36.42 -52.01
CA ASP A 202 4.81 -36.39 -53.18
C ASP A 202 5.92 -37.44 -53.02
N GLU A 203 6.47 -37.64 -51.84
CA GLU A 203 7.47 -38.71 -51.56
C GLU A 203 6.91 -40.13 -51.65
N LEU A 204 5.58 -40.33 -51.46
CA LEU A 204 4.93 -41.63 -51.60
C LEU A 204 4.54 -41.94 -53.05
N GLU A 205 4.39 -40.93 -53.93
CA GLU A 205 4.13 -41.11 -55.38
C GLU A 205 5.40 -41.39 -56.17
N ASP A 206 6.61 -41.11 -55.59
CA ASP A 206 7.91 -41.36 -56.21
C ASP A 206 8.49 -42.75 -55.87
N ILE A 207 7.76 -43.63 -55.18
CA ILE A 207 8.12 -45.02 -54.85
C ILE A 207 7.32 -46.00 -55.66
#